data_12fbe41e87c9ea62336b41926c98248e
#
_entry.id   12fbe41e87c9ea62336b41926c98248e
#
_cell.length_a   1.000
_cell.length_b   1.000
_cell.length_c   1.000
_cell.angle_alpha   90.00
_cell.angle_beta   90.00
_cell.angle_gamma   90.00
#
_symmetry.space_group_name_H-M   'P 1'
#
loop_
_entity.id
_entity.type
_entity.pdbx_description
1 polymer ?
#
loop_
_entity_poly.entity_id
_entity_poly.type
_entity_poly.pdbx_seq_one_letter_code
_entity_poly.pdbx_strand_id
1 'polypeptide(L)'
;MTVKVTKDVTYGDAPLQKLDFYEPDKSNGAAILDIHGGGWFRGEKQKESDMAKRFAALGYHVAVPNYRLAPVDFFPAARDDVLAAFSWLRTHAQVENLGVFGSSAGGSLAVDVGLAEGVPTVSWSGIFDIRQWFADHPAVVAQPDTKTDFVKTASAEIDQGGRNDPFYKWFILNYVDADETKFSRVEPFDRLTADAGPLYLANSQAEIIPVSGIYRLAQGAAKLGVPVTLQVIPGGQHAEGYLSAAWPGTVAFLAQHLLKGSI
;
A
#
# COMPACT_ATOMS: atom_id res chain seq x y z
N MET A 1 7.86 23.67 -9.06
CA MET A 1 8.96 22.70 -9.20
C MET A 1 8.62 21.82 -10.37
N THR A 2 9.54 21.60 -11.28
CA THR A 2 9.37 20.69 -12.40
C THR A 2 9.67 19.28 -11.91
N VAL A 3 8.86 18.30 -12.30
CA VAL A 3 9.09 16.88 -12.02
C VAL A 3 9.23 16.21 -13.38
N LYS A 4 10.37 15.55 -13.61
CA LYS A 4 10.56 14.75 -14.82
C LYS A 4 9.86 13.40 -14.60
N VAL A 5 9.06 12.94 -15.58
CA VAL A 5 8.37 11.67 -15.51
C VAL A 5 8.78 10.80 -16.68
N THR A 6 9.38 9.64 -16.38
CA THR A 6 9.66 8.60 -17.36
C THR A 6 8.59 7.52 -17.21
N LYS A 7 7.78 7.34 -18.26
CA LYS A 7 6.63 6.43 -18.24
C LYS A 7 6.97 5.05 -18.78
N ASP A 8 6.19 4.07 -18.33
CA ASP A 8 6.19 2.68 -18.85
C ASP A 8 7.55 1.99 -18.83
N VAL A 9 8.36 2.30 -17.82
CA VAL A 9 9.65 1.65 -17.62
C VAL A 9 9.42 0.20 -17.20
N THR A 10 10.00 -0.74 -17.92
CA THR A 10 9.88 -2.17 -17.64
C THR A 10 10.74 -2.55 -16.43
N TYR A 11 10.15 -3.27 -15.47
CA TYR A 11 10.86 -3.78 -14.29
C TYR A 11 10.84 -5.31 -14.16
N GLY A 12 10.19 -6.01 -15.10
CA GLY A 12 10.10 -7.47 -15.17
C GLY A 12 9.55 -7.94 -16.52
N ASP A 13 9.37 -9.25 -16.69
CA ASP A 13 9.05 -9.87 -17.98
C ASP A 13 7.55 -9.87 -18.32
N ALA A 14 6.67 -9.75 -17.33
CA ALA A 14 5.23 -9.72 -17.57
C ALA A 14 4.77 -8.38 -18.18
N PRO A 15 3.76 -8.37 -19.07
CA PRO A 15 3.31 -7.14 -19.74
C PRO A 15 2.89 -6.01 -18.80
N LEU A 16 2.35 -6.34 -17.62
CA LEU A 16 1.96 -5.37 -16.58
C LEU A 16 3.14 -4.91 -15.72
N GLN A 17 4.29 -5.56 -15.77
CA GLN A 17 5.47 -5.17 -14.98
C GLN A 17 6.15 -3.93 -15.56
N LYS A 18 5.40 -2.83 -15.53
CA LYS A 18 5.82 -1.48 -15.95
C LYS A 18 5.55 -0.48 -14.85
N LEU A 19 6.44 0.48 -14.68
CA LEU A 19 6.30 1.56 -13.71
C LEU A 19 6.47 2.93 -14.36
N ASP A 20 5.94 3.97 -13.72
CA ASP A 20 6.28 5.35 -14.00
C ASP A 20 7.29 5.84 -12.97
N PHE A 21 8.36 6.48 -13.41
CA PHE A 21 9.41 7.00 -12.54
C PHE A 21 9.40 8.52 -12.54
N TYR A 22 9.24 9.10 -11.34
CA TYR A 22 9.18 10.53 -11.10
C TYR A 22 10.49 11.00 -10.46
N GLU A 23 11.19 11.89 -11.15
CA GLU A 23 12.46 12.46 -10.72
C GLU A 23 12.25 13.94 -10.34
N PRO A 24 12.53 14.34 -9.08
CA PRO A 24 12.41 15.72 -8.65
C PRO A 24 13.53 16.60 -9.23
N ASP A 25 13.28 17.88 -9.46
CA ASP A 25 14.33 18.83 -9.86
C ASP A 25 15.50 18.87 -8.87
N LYS A 26 15.19 18.75 -7.59
CA LYS A 26 16.16 18.72 -6.50
C LYS A 26 15.87 17.54 -5.59
N SER A 27 16.73 16.53 -5.68
CA SER A 27 16.62 15.34 -4.82
C SER A 27 16.95 15.67 -3.37
N ASN A 28 16.18 15.07 -2.45
CA ASN A 28 16.44 15.06 -1.01
C ASN A 28 17.32 13.86 -0.58
N GLY A 29 17.76 13.02 -1.53
CA GLY A 29 18.59 11.84 -1.26
C GLY A 29 17.83 10.58 -0.91
N ALA A 30 16.50 10.56 -1.12
CA ALA A 30 15.67 9.40 -0.82
C ALA A 30 14.70 9.05 -1.97
N ALA A 31 14.23 7.81 -1.99
CA ALA A 31 13.23 7.35 -2.96
C ALA A 31 12.11 6.54 -2.29
N ILE A 32 10.94 6.54 -2.92
CA ILE A 32 9.71 5.88 -2.46
C ILE A 32 9.17 4.99 -3.57
N LEU A 33 8.83 3.74 -3.24
CA LEU A 33 7.92 2.93 -4.05
C LEU A 33 6.51 3.26 -3.63
N ASP A 34 5.68 3.76 -4.55
CA ASP A 34 4.28 4.14 -4.32
C ASP A 34 3.35 3.13 -5.00
N ILE A 35 2.59 2.36 -4.20
CA ILE A 35 1.85 1.18 -4.64
C ILE A 35 0.35 1.45 -4.61
N HIS A 36 -0.29 1.37 -5.78
CA HIS A 36 -1.72 1.64 -5.94
C HIS A 36 -2.63 0.62 -5.23
N GLY A 37 -3.81 1.09 -4.84
CA GLY A 37 -4.89 0.27 -4.32
C GLY A 37 -5.71 -0.45 -5.40
N GLY A 38 -6.93 -0.91 -5.03
CA GLY A 38 -7.88 -1.53 -5.94
C GLY A 38 -8.19 -3.00 -5.66
N GLY A 39 -8.04 -3.47 -4.41
CA GLY A 39 -8.44 -4.82 -3.98
C GLY A 39 -7.72 -5.96 -4.71
N TRP A 40 -6.55 -5.70 -5.27
CA TRP A 40 -5.72 -6.62 -6.08
C TRP A 40 -6.38 -7.13 -7.37
N PHE A 41 -7.56 -6.59 -7.77
CA PHE A 41 -8.25 -7.01 -8.98
C PHE A 41 -8.48 -5.88 -9.98
N ARG A 42 -8.20 -4.65 -9.58
CA ARG A 42 -8.31 -3.42 -10.37
C ARG A 42 -7.25 -2.41 -9.92
N GLY A 43 -7.08 -1.34 -10.68
CA GLY A 43 -6.09 -0.31 -10.38
C GLY A 43 -4.98 -0.25 -11.43
N GLU A 44 -4.28 0.84 -11.40
CA GLU A 44 -3.16 1.12 -12.29
C GLU A 44 -2.31 2.27 -11.73
N LYS A 45 -1.05 2.33 -12.13
CA LYS A 45 -0.07 3.34 -11.69
C LYS A 45 -0.53 4.79 -11.90
N GLN A 46 -1.39 5.05 -12.90
CA GLN A 46 -1.92 6.39 -13.17
C GLN A 46 -2.79 6.93 -12.03
N LYS A 47 -3.40 6.05 -11.23
CA LYS A 47 -4.19 6.41 -10.06
C LYS A 47 -3.37 7.09 -8.96
N GLU A 48 -2.08 6.78 -8.88
CA GLU A 48 -1.15 7.37 -7.90
C GLU A 48 -0.40 8.60 -8.43
N SER A 49 -0.68 9.04 -9.67
CA SER A 49 0.08 10.13 -10.29
C SER A 49 0.12 11.42 -9.46
N ASP A 50 -0.95 11.74 -8.74
CA ASP A 50 -1.01 12.93 -7.90
C ASP A 50 -0.28 12.74 -6.57
N MET A 51 -0.32 11.54 -6.00
CA MET A 51 0.46 11.19 -4.81
C MET A 51 1.96 11.19 -5.14
N ALA A 52 2.37 10.57 -6.24
CA ALA A 52 3.75 10.58 -6.70
C ALA A 52 4.30 11.99 -6.93
N LYS A 53 3.51 12.89 -7.54
CA LYS A 53 3.89 14.30 -7.69
C LYS A 53 4.03 15.04 -6.36
N ARG A 54 3.17 14.73 -5.37
CA ARG A 54 3.29 15.29 -4.00
C ARG A 54 4.60 14.87 -3.35
N PHE A 55 4.98 13.60 -3.41
CA PHE A 55 6.27 13.13 -2.91
C PHE A 55 7.44 13.71 -3.69
N ALA A 56 7.36 13.77 -5.02
CA ALA A 56 8.40 14.36 -5.85
C ALA A 56 8.57 15.87 -5.57
N ALA A 57 7.49 16.60 -5.26
CA ALA A 57 7.58 17.99 -4.84
C ALA A 57 8.32 18.18 -3.50
N LEU A 58 8.39 17.14 -2.66
CA LEU A 58 9.21 17.12 -1.44
C LEU A 58 10.66 16.66 -1.69
N GLY A 59 11.01 16.36 -2.94
CA GLY A 59 12.36 15.96 -3.32
C GLY A 59 12.62 14.46 -3.38
N TYR A 60 11.61 13.62 -3.15
CA TYR A 60 11.75 12.17 -3.30
C TYR A 60 11.75 11.75 -4.78
N HIS A 61 12.60 10.80 -5.15
CA HIS A 61 12.38 9.99 -6.34
C HIS A 61 11.21 9.04 -6.07
N VAL A 62 10.30 8.85 -7.05
CA VAL A 62 9.13 7.99 -6.83
C VAL A 62 8.97 7.01 -7.99
N ALA A 63 8.87 5.73 -7.69
CA ALA A 63 8.49 4.71 -8.65
C ALA A 63 7.06 4.24 -8.35
N VAL A 64 6.22 4.23 -9.39
CA VAL A 64 4.81 3.82 -9.28
C VAL A 64 4.58 2.63 -10.21
N PRO A 65 4.54 1.39 -9.70
CA PRO A 65 4.37 0.20 -10.52
C PRO A 65 2.92 -0.11 -10.82
N ASN A 66 2.64 -0.66 -12.00
CA ASN A 66 1.56 -1.61 -12.17
C ASN A 66 2.04 -2.96 -11.64
N TYR A 67 1.11 -3.81 -11.23
CA TYR A 67 1.36 -5.19 -10.84
C TYR A 67 0.24 -6.09 -11.36
N ARG A 68 0.51 -7.40 -11.44
CA ARG A 68 -0.47 -8.38 -11.94
C ARG A 68 -1.67 -8.48 -11.01
N LEU A 69 -2.86 -8.62 -11.60
CA LEU A 69 -4.16 -8.52 -10.94
C LEU A 69 -4.97 -9.80 -11.08
N ALA A 70 -5.71 -10.15 -10.03
CA ALA A 70 -6.74 -11.18 -10.07
C ALA A 70 -7.93 -10.71 -10.96
N PRO A 71 -8.65 -11.64 -11.59
CA PRO A 71 -8.51 -13.08 -11.55
C PRO A 71 -7.55 -13.66 -12.60
N VAL A 72 -6.80 -12.82 -13.33
CA VAL A 72 -5.83 -13.30 -14.33
C VAL A 72 -4.62 -13.90 -13.60
N ASP A 73 -4.12 -13.20 -12.58
CA ASP A 73 -3.00 -13.62 -11.77
C ASP A 73 -3.37 -13.50 -10.28
N PHE A 74 -3.52 -14.63 -9.62
CA PHE A 74 -3.85 -14.70 -8.20
C PHE A 74 -2.63 -14.52 -7.30
N PHE A 75 -2.86 -14.40 -5.98
CA PHE A 75 -1.79 -14.43 -4.99
C PHE A 75 -0.84 -15.62 -5.23
N PRO A 76 0.49 -15.42 -5.26
CA PRO A 76 1.25 -14.25 -4.78
C PRO A 76 1.69 -13.24 -5.86
N ALA A 77 1.18 -13.30 -7.10
CA ALA A 77 1.70 -12.55 -8.25
C ALA A 77 1.89 -11.04 -7.98
N ALA A 78 0.89 -10.35 -7.42
CA ALA A 78 0.99 -8.92 -7.11
C ALA A 78 2.11 -8.62 -6.09
N ARG A 79 2.27 -9.49 -5.09
CA ARG A 79 3.34 -9.38 -4.09
C ARG A 79 4.72 -9.53 -4.72
N ASP A 80 4.90 -10.54 -5.56
CA ASP A 80 6.17 -10.80 -6.23
C ASP A 80 6.55 -9.62 -7.15
N ASP A 81 5.55 -9.03 -7.82
CA ASP A 81 5.74 -7.88 -8.71
C ASP A 81 6.19 -6.63 -7.95
N VAL A 82 5.59 -6.30 -6.81
CA VAL A 82 6.01 -5.11 -6.06
C VAL A 82 7.40 -5.28 -5.42
N LEU A 83 7.78 -6.50 -5.04
CA LEU A 83 9.14 -6.80 -4.60
C LEU A 83 10.16 -6.62 -5.76
N ALA A 84 9.81 -7.06 -6.96
CA ALA A 84 10.62 -6.83 -8.15
C ALA A 84 10.72 -5.33 -8.50
N ALA A 85 9.61 -4.58 -8.40
CA ALA A 85 9.60 -3.13 -8.60
C ALA A 85 10.47 -2.40 -7.56
N PHE A 86 10.46 -2.85 -6.30
CA PHE A 86 11.33 -2.29 -5.27
C PHE A 86 12.82 -2.59 -5.55
N SER A 87 13.15 -3.79 -6.01
CA SER A 87 14.50 -4.14 -6.44
C SER A 87 14.95 -3.26 -7.62
N TRP A 88 14.05 -2.98 -8.57
CA TRP A 88 14.32 -2.04 -9.65
C TRP A 88 14.61 -0.63 -9.10
N LEU A 89 13.78 -0.11 -8.18
CA LEU A 89 13.97 1.20 -7.56
C LEU A 89 15.34 1.31 -6.86
N ARG A 90 15.73 0.28 -6.11
CA ARG A 90 17.01 0.22 -5.41
C ARG A 90 18.20 0.39 -6.37
N THR A 91 18.11 -0.17 -7.56
CA THR A 91 19.21 -0.13 -8.54
C THR A 91 19.22 1.14 -9.41
N HIS A 92 18.07 1.81 -9.57
CA HIS A 92 17.92 2.90 -10.55
C HIS A 92 17.77 4.29 -9.93
N ALA A 93 17.30 4.41 -8.69
CA ALA A 93 17.08 5.72 -8.06
C ALA A 93 18.39 6.45 -7.69
N GLN A 94 19.52 5.76 -7.66
CA GLN A 94 20.85 6.30 -7.31
C GLN A 94 20.87 7.01 -5.95
N VAL A 95 20.06 6.52 -5.00
CA VAL A 95 20.00 6.98 -3.60
C VAL A 95 20.02 5.77 -2.67
N GLU A 96 20.50 5.98 -1.44
CA GLU A 96 20.61 4.88 -0.46
C GLU A 96 19.35 4.74 0.42
N ASN A 97 18.64 5.85 0.64
CA ASN A 97 17.49 5.88 1.55
C ASN A 97 16.21 5.54 0.78
N LEU A 98 15.67 4.36 1.02
CA LEU A 98 14.50 3.84 0.33
C LEU A 98 13.36 3.60 1.32
N GLY A 99 12.14 3.94 0.92
CA GLY A 99 10.92 3.66 1.66
C GLY A 99 9.81 3.18 0.74
N VAL A 100 8.70 2.81 1.34
CA VAL A 100 7.52 2.37 0.59
C VAL A 100 6.26 3.03 1.15
N PHE A 101 5.37 3.39 0.25
CA PHE A 101 4.03 3.89 0.54
C PHE A 101 3.03 3.05 -0.25
N GLY A 102 1.84 2.89 0.30
CA GLY A 102 0.72 2.32 -0.44
C GLY A 102 -0.60 2.51 0.27
N SER A 103 -1.69 2.40 -0.48
CA SER A 103 -3.04 2.56 0.01
C SER A 103 -3.92 1.33 -0.29
N SER A 104 -4.84 0.98 0.63
CA SER A 104 -5.76 -0.15 0.45
C SER A 104 -4.99 -1.47 0.18
N ALA A 105 -5.26 -2.18 -0.91
CA ALA A 105 -4.48 -3.34 -1.34
C ALA A 105 -2.99 -3.01 -1.50
N GLY A 106 -2.66 -1.80 -2.01
CA GLY A 106 -1.29 -1.29 -2.07
C GLY A 106 -0.67 -1.09 -0.69
N GLY A 107 -1.47 -0.73 0.31
CA GLY A 107 -1.02 -0.62 1.71
C GLY A 107 -0.60 -1.95 2.31
N SER A 108 -1.27 -3.04 1.93
CA SER A 108 -0.87 -4.41 2.31
C SER A 108 0.42 -4.82 1.60
N LEU A 109 0.51 -4.54 0.31
CA LEU A 109 1.71 -4.82 -0.50
C LEU A 109 2.90 -3.97 -0.04
N ALA A 110 2.68 -2.71 0.39
CA ALA A 110 3.73 -1.88 0.99
C ALA A 110 4.30 -2.51 2.26
N VAL A 111 3.43 -3.06 3.13
CA VAL A 111 3.89 -3.81 4.31
C VAL A 111 4.67 -5.05 3.91
N ASP A 112 4.25 -5.79 2.88
CA ASP A 112 5.02 -6.94 2.38
C ASP A 112 6.44 -6.55 1.95
N VAL A 113 6.60 -5.42 1.25
CA VAL A 113 7.92 -4.88 0.87
C VAL A 113 8.71 -4.47 2.12
N GLY A 114 8.08 -3.72 3.03
CA GLY A 114 8.73 -3.24 4.25
C GLY A 114 9.26 -4.35 5.14
N LEU A 115 8.51 -5.45 5.27
CA LEU A 115 8.93 -6.63 6.03
C LEU A 115 10.06 -7.40 5.34
N ALA A 116 10.04 -7.48 4.00
CA ALA A 116 11.05 -8.21 3.25
C ALA A 116 12.40 -7.46 3.19
N GLU A 117 12.34 -6.13 3.14
CA GLU A 117 13.47 -5.27 2.81
C GLU A 117 13.99 -4.45 4.01
N GLY A 118 13.28 -4.49 5.15
CA GLY A 118 13.66 -3.77 6.36
C GLY A 118 13.58 -2.23 6.22
N VAL A 119 12.69 -1.70 5.36
CA VAL A 119 12.63 -0.27 5.04
C VAL A 119 11.44 0.43 5.68
N PRO A 120 11.53 1.76 5.91
CA PRO A 120 10.40 2.56 6.40
C PRO A 120 9.18 2.41 5.50
N THR A 121 8.04 2.08 6.10
CA THR A 121 6.82 1.71 5.42
C THR A 121 5.64 2.54 5.86
N VAL A 122 4.92 3.11 4.92
CA VAL A 122 3.65 3.79 5.14
C VAL A 122 2.52 2.96 4.50
N SER A 123 1.52 2.63 5.30
CA SER A 123 0.32 1.93 4.84
C SER A 123 -0.93 2.71 5.23
N TRP A 124 -1.72 3.11 4.25
CA TRP A 124 -3.04 3.67 4.45
C TRP A 124 -4.11 2.63 4.13
N SER A 125 -5.04 2.38 5.07
CA SER A 125 -6.14 1.41 4.89
C SER A 125 -5.67 0.02 4.45
N GLY A 126 -4.52 -0.46 4.96
CA GLY A 126 -3.99 -1.77 4.60
C GLY A 126 -4.82 -2.92 5.17
N ILE A 127 -4.91 -4.01 4.41
CA ILE A 127 -5.72 -5.20 4.73
C ILE A 127 -4.82 -6.24 5.40
N PHE A 128 -5.03 -6.52 6.68
CA PHE A 128 -4.11 -7.36 7.46
C PHE A 128 -4.76 -8.50 8.23
N ASP A 129 -5.96 -8.31 8.82
CA ASP A 129 -6.58 -9.27 9.74
C ASP A 129 -7.68 -10.08 9.06
N ILE A 130 -7.30 -10.84 8.03
CA ILE A 130 -8.21 -11.55 7.14
C ILE A 130 -8.84 -12.76 7.84
N ARG A 131 -8.02 -13.66 8.42
CA ARG A 131 -8.49 -14.91 9.05
C ARG A 131 -9.48 -14.65 10.17
N GLN A 132 -9.16 -13.70 11.06
CA GLN A 132 -10.03 -13.37 12.17
C GLN A 132 -11.34 -12.75 11.69
N TRP A 133 -11.25 -11.81 10.72
CA TRP A 133 -12.43 -11.20 10.18
C TRP A 133 -13.38 -12.22 9.52
N PHE A 134 -12.85 -13.19 8.75
CA PHE A 134 -13.66 -14.25 8.14
C PHE A 134 -14.29 -15.15 9.19
N ALA A 135 -13.58 -15.49 10.26
CA ALA A 135 -14.09 -16.26 11.37
C ALA A 135 -15.23 -15.56 12.13
N ASP A 136 -15.12 -14.21 12.29
CA ASP A 136 -16.12 -13.40 12.99
C ASP A 136 -17.35 -13.07 12.11
N HIS A 137 -17.24 -13.22 10.78
CA HIS A 137 -18.28 -12.84 9.82
C HIS A 137 -18.69 -14.01 8.90
N PRO A 138 -18.99 -15.21 9.41
CA PRO A 138 -19.28 -16.39 8.57
C PRO A 138 -20.56 -16.22 7.74
N ALA A 139 -21.53 -15.44 8.23
CA ALA A 139 -22.82 -15.21 7.56
C ALA A 139 -22.75 -14.17 6.42
N VAL A 140 -21.67 -13.42 6.30
CA VAL A 140 -21.54 -12.45 5.20
C VAL A 140 -21.41 -13.21 3.88
N VAL A 141 -22.27 -12.88 2.92
CA VAL A 141 -22.20 -13.39 1.55
C VAL A 141 -21.37 -12.46 0.68
N ALA A 142 -20.32 -12.99 0.06
CA ALA A 142 -19.44 -12.23 -0.81
C ALA A 142 -20.18 -11.71 -2.06
N GLN A 143 -20.04 -10.40 -2.35
CA GLN A 143 -20.66 -9.76 -3.52
C GLN A 143 -19.70 -8.74 -4.15
N PRO A 144 -19.51 -8.75 -5.49
CA PRO A 144 -18.71 -7.74 -6.18
C PRO A 144 -19.40 -6.38 -6.11
N ASP A 145 -18.59 -5.32 -6.11
CA ASP A 145 -19.10 -3.97 -6.40
C ASP A 145 -19.22 -3.80 -7.93
N THR A 146 -20.44 -3.59 -8.39
CA THR A 146 -20.76 -3.36 -9.81
C THR A 146 -21.17 -1.92 -10.10
N LYS A 147 -21.14 -1.03 -9.09
CA LYS A 147 -21.65 0.33 -9.19
C LYS A 147 -20.55 1.36 -9.44
N THR A 148 -19.34 1.10 -8.96
CA THR A 148 -18.23 2.05 -9.06
C THR A 148 -17.54 1.93 -10.43
N ASP A 149 -17.61 2.98 -11.25
CA ASP A 149 -16.75 3.12 -12.43
C ASP A 149 -15.33 3.49 -11.97
N PHE A 150 -14.54 2.48 -11.65
CA PHE A 150 -13.21 2.66 -11.09
C PHE A 150 -12.28 3.48 -12.00
N VAL A 151 -12.44 3.36 -13.32
CA VAL A 151 -11.58 4.07 -14.28
C VAL A 151 -11.82 5.57 -14.24
N LYS A 152 -13.09 6.00 -14.16
CA LYS A 152 -13.46 7.41 -14.18
C LYS A 152 -13.48 8.07 -12.80
N THR A 153 -13.62 7.29 -11.73
CA THR A 153 -13.70 7.82 -10.37
C THR A 153 -12.30 8.20 -9.87
N ALA A 154 -12.13 9.39 -9.32
CA ALA A 154 -10.87 9.80 -8.70
C ALA A 154 -10.54 8.91 -7.49
N SER A 155 -9.25 8.66 -7.23
CA SER A 155 -8.79 7.79 -6.14
C SER A 155 -9.39 8.19 -4.78
N ALA A 156 -9.44 9.49 -4.49
CA ALA A 156 -10.02 10.02 -3.25
C ALA A 156 -11.55 9.86 -3.13
N GLU A 157 -12.24 9.43 -4.18
CA GLU A 157 -13.69 9.21 -4.20
C GLU A 157 -14.07 7.72 -4.21
N ILE A 158 -13.08 6.83 -4.35
CA ILE A 158 -13.30 5.39 -4.41
C ILE A 158 -13.56 4.84 -3.00
N ASP A 159 -14.57 3.97 -2.87
CA ASP A 159 -14.91 3.25 -1.63
C ASP A 159 -15.16 4.15 -0.41
N GLN A 160 -15.68 5.36 -0.62
CA GLN A 160 -15.96 6.34 0.46
C GLN A 160 -17.28 6.12 1.21
N GLY A 161 -17.99 5.05 0.91
CA GLY A 161 -19.30 4.73 1.52
C GLY A 161 -19.25 4.12 2.93
N GLY A 162 -18.08 3.99 3.53
CA GLY A 162 -17.92 3.29 4.81
C GLY A 162 -17.90 1.75 4.64
N ARG A 163 -18.33 1.02 5.66
CA ARG A 163 -18.31 -0.45 5.67
C ARG A 163 -19.09 -1.06 4.51
N ASN A 164 -18.49 -2.03 3.84
CA ASN A 164 -19.11 -2.84 2.80
C ASN A 164 -18.58 -4.30 2.90
N ASP A 165 -19.04 -4.99 3.93
CA ASP A 165 -18.58 -6.33 4.27
C ASP A 165 -18.75 -7.36 3.13
N PRO A 166 -19.85 -7.37 2.34
CA PRO A 166 -19.96 -8.24 1.17
C PRO A 166 -18.87 -8.03 0.13
N PHE A 167 -18.55 -6.79 -0.18
CA PHE A 167 -17.51 -6.45 -1.13
C PHE A 167 -16.10 -6.71 -0.57
N TYR A 168 -15.86 -6.40 0.71
CA TYR A 168 -14.63 -6.74 1.40
C TYR A 168 -14.33 -8.25 1.33
N LYS A 169 -15.33 -9.08 1.64
CA LYS A 169 -15.22 -10.53 1.55
C LYS A 169 -14.92 -10.99 0.12
N TRP A 170 -15.61 -10.39 -0.86
CA TRP A 170 -15.50 -10.78 -2.25
C TRP A 170 -14.10 -10.54 -2.82
N PHE A 171 -13.52 -9.36 -2.65
CA PHE A 171 -12.23 -9.09 -3.28
C PHE A 171 -11.08 -9.87 -2.66
N ILE A 172 -11.18 -10.22 -1.37
CA ILE A 172 -10.21 -11.11 -0.72
C ILE A 172 -10.30 -12.51 -1.31
N LEU A 173 -11.50 -13.09 -1.42
CA LEU A 173 -11.70 -14.40 -2.04
C LEU A 173 -11.23 -14.40 -3.50
N ASN A 174 -11.53 -13.34 -4.24
CA ASN A 174 -11.05 -13.17 -5.62
C ASN A 174 -9.52 -13.16 -5.70
N TYR A 175 -8.83 -12.51 -4.76
CA TYR A 175 -7.36 -12.43 -4.74
C TYR A 175 -6.69 -13.79 -4.54
N VAL A 176 -7.28 -14.64 -3.72
CA VAL A 176 -6.72 -15.95 -3.37
C VAL A 176 -7.29 -17.11 -4.20
N ASP A 177 -8.11 -16.84 -5.22
CA ASP A 177 -8.83 -17.86 -6.00
C ASP A 177 -9.75 -18.72 -5.11
N ALA A 178 -10.48 -18.08 -4.20
CA ALA A 178 -11.34 -18.69 -3.19
C ALA A 178 -10.65 -19.74 -2.28
N ASP A 179 -9.32 -19.81 -2.29
CA ASP A 179 -8.53 -20.72 -1.46
C ASP A 179 -8.15 -20.04 -0.13
N GLU A 180 -9.00 -20.21 0.88
CA GLU A 180 -8.80 -19.63 2.22
C GLU A 180 -7.53 -20.15 2.94
N THR A 181 -6.94 -21.26 2.49
CA THR A 181 -5.67 -21.76 3.06
C THR A 181 -4.51 -20.81 2.78
N LYS A 182 -4.65 -19.90 1.80
CA LYS A 182 -3.65 -18.87 1.48
C LYS A 182 -3.70 -17.68 2.42
N PHE A 183 -4.75 -17.47 3.23
CA PHE A 183 -4.89 -16.30 4.09
C PHE A 183 -3.69 -16.05 5.01
N SER A 184 -3.13 -17.10 5.62
CA SER A 184 -1.94 -16.97 6.47
C SER A 184 -0.72 -16.41 5.73
N ARG A 185 -0.63 -16.66 4.43
CA ARG A 185 0.45 -16.17 3.58
C ARG A 185 0.19 -14.76 3.05
N VAL A 186 -1.09 -14.37 2.89
CA VAL A 186 -1.50 -13.00 2.54
C VAL A 186 -1.30 -12.07 3.73
N GLU A 187 -1.69 -12.47 4.93
CA GLU A 187 -1.47 -11.70 6.16
C GLU A 187 0.02 -11.52 6.47
N PRO A 188 0.42 -10.37 7.04
CA PRO A 188 1.83 -10.08 7.31
C PRO A 188 2.39 -10.78 8.56
N PHE A 189 1.55 -11.33 9.44
CA PHE A 189 1.91 -11.70 10.81
C PHE A 189 2.99 -12.78 10.91
N ASP A 190 2.96 -13.77 10.02
CA ASP A 190 3.96 -14.87 10.01
C ASP A 190 5.32 -14.43 9.43
N ARG A 191 5.37 -13.25 8.79
CA ARG A 191 6.59 -12.66 8.20
C ARG A 191 7.13 -11.48 9.00
N LEU A 192 6.40 -11.01 10.00
CA LEU A 192 6.83 -9.92 10.86
C LEU A 192 7.95 -10.39 11.80
N THR A 193 9.13 -9.81 11.65
CA THR A 193 10.31 -10.09 12.48
C THR A 193 10.88 -8.80 13.07
N ALA A 194 11.85 -8.90 13.96
CA ALA A 194 12.55 -7.74 14.52
C ALA A 194 13.37 -6.94 13.49
N ASP A 195 13.64 -7.54 12.32
CA ASP A 195 14.37 -6.88 11.21
C ASP A 195 13.46 -6.03 10.32
N ALA A 196 12.14 -6.03 10.57
CA ALA A 196 11.20 -5.19 9.84
C ALA A 196 11.54 -3.71 10.02
N GLY A 197 11.41 -2.93 8.94
CA GLY A 197 11.54 -1.48 9.01
C GLY A 197 10.42 -0.82 9.84
N PRO A 198 10.61 0.44 10.26
CA PRO A 198 9.58 1.18 10.99
C PRO A 198 8.29 1.31 10.18
N LEU A 199 7.15 1.27 10.86
CA LEU A 199 5.81 1.27 10.25
C LEU A 199 5.03 2.53 10.62
N TYR A 200 4.38 3.14 9.62
CA TYR A 200 3.30 4.11 9.81
C TYR A 200 2.00 3.51 9.26
N LEU A 201 1.02 3.32 10.14
CA LEU A 201 -0.25 2.67 9.82
C LEU A 201 -1.40 3.66 10.05
N ALA A 202 -2.15 3.99 9.01
CA ALA A 202 -3.32 4.86 9.10
C ALA A 202 -4.58 4.14 8.59
N ASN A 203 -5.71 4.33 9.29
CA ASN A 203 -7.02 3.76 8.93
C ASN A 203 -8.14 4.63 9.48
N SER A 204 -9.26 4.73 8.80
CA SER A 204 -10.48 5.27 9.40
C SER A 204 -11.19 4.22 10.26
N GLN A 205 -11.98 4.69 11.25
CA GLN A 205 -12.67 3.81 12.19
C GLN A 205 -13.74 2.93 11.55
N ALA A 206 -14.45 3.45 10.54
CA ALA A 206 -15.66 2.86 9.99
C ALA A 206 -15.64 2.75 8.46
N GLU A 207 -14.46 2.65 7.87
CA GLU A 207 -14.27 2.45 6.44
C GLU A 207 -14.50 0.99 6.01
N ILE A 208 -14.35 0.73 4.72
CA ILE A 208 -14.46 -0.62 4.13
C ILE A 208 -13.42 -1.60 4.68
N ILE A 209 -12.22 -1.13 5.04
CA ILE A 209 -11.16 -1.97 5.63
C ILE A 209 -11.28 -1.95 7.15
N PRO A 210 -11.44 -3.11 7.80
CA PRO A 210 -11.55 -3.19 9.24
C PRO A 210 -10.30 -2.66 9.96
N VAL A 211 -10.52 -1.73 10.90
CA VAL A 211 -9.45 -1.09 11.68
C VAL A 211 -8.70 -2.07 12.60
N SER A 212 -9.29 -3.24 12.88
CA SER A 212 -8.64 -4.30 13.69
C SER A 212 -7.28 -4.71 13.15
N GLY A 213 -7.12 -4.70 11.82
CA GLY A 213 -5.89 -5.10 11.15
C GLY A 213 -4.68 -4.26 11.55
N ILE A 214 -4.82 -2.94 11.59
CA ILE A 214 -3.71 -2.06 12.01
C ILE A 214 -3.40 -2.18 13.50
N TYR A 215 -4.40 -2.40 14.36
CA TYR A 215 -4.17 -2.63 15.78
C TYR A 215 -3.37 -3.90 16.03
N ARG A 216 -3.75 -4.99 15.36
CA ARG A 216 -3.07 -6.27 15.47
C ARG A 216 -1.63 -6.21 14.96
N LEU A 217 -1.42 -5.56 13.80
CA LEU A 217 -0.09 -5.38 13.23
C LEU A 217 0.79 -4.52 14.13
N ALA A 218 0.26 -3.39 14.63
CA ALA A 218 0.98 -2.52 15.56
C ALA A 218 1.35 -3.24 16.87
N GLN A 219 0.45 -4.06 17.42
CA GLN A 219 0.74 -4.87 18.60
C GLN A 219 1.86 -5.89 18.33
N GLY A 220 1.84 -6.54 17.16
CA GLY A 220 2.88 -7.48 16.74
C GLY A 220 4.24 -6.80 16.61
N ALA A 221 4.28 -5.68 15.91
CA ALA A 221 5.48 -4.86 15.73
C ALA A 221 6.08 -4.40 17.07
N ALA A 222 5.25 -3.87 17.97
CA ALA A 222 5.70 -3.41 19.29
C ALA A 222 6.31 -4.54 20.14
N LYS A 223 5.77 -5.77 20.08
CA LYS A 223 6.33 -6.93 20.78
C LYS A 223 7.72 -7.32 20.29
N LEU A 224 8.05 -7.00 19.06
CA LEU A 224 9.34 -7.30 18.42
C LEU A 224 10.30 -6.12 18.48
N GLY A 225 9.89 -4.99 19.10
CA GLY A 225 10.70 -3.78 19.15
C GLY A 225 10.76 -2.99 17.85
N VAL A 226 9.91 -3.33 16.86
CA VAL A 226 9.82 -2.58 15.61
C VAL A 226 9.08 -1.26 15.87
N PRO A 227 9.65 -0.10 15.51
CA PRO A 227 8.99 1.18 15.69
C PRO A 227 7.69 1.26 14.88
N VAL A 228 6.60 1.70 15.51
CA VAL A 228 5.31 1.85 14.86
C VAL A 228 4.63 3.15 15.26
N THR A 229 4.17 3.89 14.25
CA THR A 229 3.25 5.01 14.39
C THR A 229 1.87 4.56 13.93
N LEU A 230 0.87 4.72 14.80
CA LEU A 230 -0.52 4.34 14.51
C LEU A 230 -1.39 5.59 14.49
N GLN A 231 -2.10 5.83 13.39
CA GLN A 231 -3.06 6.91 13.27
C GLN A 231 -4.45 6.36 12.94
N VAL A 232 -5.39 6.54 13.87
CA VAL A 232 -6.80 6.20 13.65
C VAL A 232 -7.58 7.48 13.37
N ILE A 233 -8.29 7.50 12.24
CA ILE A 233 -8.98 8.67 11.73
C ILE A 233 -10.48 8.50 11.99
N PRO A 234 -11.17 9.51 12.58
CA PRO A 234 -12.62 9.46 12.76
C PRO A 234 -13.36 9.38 11.43
N GLY A 235 -14.46 8.63 11.40
CA GLY A 235 -15.34 8.52 10.22
C GLY A 235 -15.06 7.26 9.39
N GLY A 236 -15.56 7.28 8.15
CA GLY A 236 -15.57 6.12 7.25
C GLY A 236 -14.88 6.37 5.90
N GLN A 237 -14.09 7.44 5.79
CA GLN A 237 -13.34 7.72 4.57
C GLN A 237 -12.23 6.68 4.37
N HIS A 238 -11.97 6.29 3.11
CA HIS A 238 -11.01 5.26 2.74
C HIS A 238 -9.79 5.88 2.04
N ALA A 239 -8.59 5.45 2.43
CA ALA A 239 -7.34 5.77 1.75
C ALA A 239 -7.18 7.28 1.46
N GLU A 240 -7.08 7.69 0.19
CA GLU A 240 -6.91 9.11 -0.17
C GLU A 240 -8.10 10.00 0.23
N GLY A 241 -9.26 9.44 0.54
CA GLY A 241 -10.38 10.19 1.09
C GLY A 241 -10.05 10.90 2.42
N TYR A 242 -9.09 10.37 3.18
CA TYR A 242 -8.58 11.04 4.40
C TYR A 242 -7.17 11.65 4.25
N LEU A 243 -6.75 11.95 3.01
CA LEU A 243 -5.43 12.53 2.71
C LEU A 243 -5.07 13.68 3.66
N SER A 244 -5.98 14.64 3.86
CA SER A 244 -5.71 15.82 4.69
C SER A 244 -5.35 15.48 6.13
N ALA A 245 -5.89 14.40 6.67
CA ALA A 245 -5.63 13.95 8.03
C ALA A 245 -4.31 13.15 8.14
N ALA A 246 -4.02 12.27 7.16
CA ALA A 246 -2.88 11.36 7.23
C ALA A 246 -1.60 11.93 6.63
N TRP A 247 -1.69 12.86 5.68
CA TRP A 247 -0.53 13.42 4.96
C TRP A 247 0.54 14.04 5.87
N PRO A 248 0.19 14.92 6.84
CA PRO A 248 1.22 15.52 7.71
C PRO A 248 2.04 14.49 8.49
N GLY A 249 1.37 13.46 9.04
CA GLY A 249 2.02 12.36 9.76
C GLY A 249 2.90 11.51 8.85
N THR A 250 2.40 11.22 7.63
CA THR A 250 3.15 10.49 6.59
C THR A 250 4.45 11.20 6.23
N VAL A 251 4.38 12.51 5.95
CA VAL A 251 5.55 13.30 5.59
C VAL A 251 6.56 13.36 6.75
N ALA A 252 6.09 13.58 7.98
CA ALA A 252 6.94 13.61 9.15
C ALA A 252 7.64 12.26 9.39
N PHE A 253 6.91 11.15 9.26
CA PHE A 253 7.46 9.80 9.40
C PHE A 253 8.54 9.51 8.35
N LEU A 254 8.25 9.77 7.07
CA LEU A 254 9.20 9.54 6.00
C LEU A 254 10.44 10.43 6.13
N ALA A 255 10.27 11.71 6.50
CA ALA A 255 11.40 12.60 6.74
C ALA A 255 12.28 12.10 7.90
N GLN A 256 11.68 11.68 9.02
CA GLN A 256 12.40 11.14 10.16
C GLN A 256 13.26 9.92 9.83
N HIS A 257 12.75 9.03 8.98
CA HIS A 257 13.40 7.74 8.72
C HIS A 257 14.25 7.69 7.45
N LEU A 258 14.01 8.60 6.50
CA LEU A 258 14.70 8.62 5.21
C LEU A 258 15.68 9.78 5.04
N LEU A 259 15.49 10.92 5.76
CA LEU A 259 16.33 12.10 5.55
C LEU A 259 17.31 12.25 6.70
N LYS A 260 18.61 12.07 6.44
CA LYS A 260 19.67 12.26 7.44
C LYS A 260 19.72 13.74 7.86
N GLY A 261 19.55 14.02 9.14
CA GLY A 261 19.74 15.35 9.71
C GLY A 261 18.48 16.20 9.89
N SER A 262 17.29 15.61 9.86
CA SER A 262 16.01 16.32 10.04
C SER A 262 15.50 16.36 11.50
N ILE A 263 16.38 16.27 12.49
CA ILE A 263 16.06 16.49 13.92
C ILE A 263 16.92 17.64 14.45
#